data_17e14e659d3636969d2b12e2a3d6df0f
#
_entry.id   17e14e659d3636969d2b12e2a3d6df0f
#
_cell.length_a   1.000
_cell.length_b   1.000
_cell.length_c   1.000
_cell.angle_alpha   90.00
_cell.angle_beta   90.00
_cell.angle_gamma   90.00
#
_symmetry.space_group_name_H-M   'P 1'
#
loop_
_entity.id
_entity.type
_entity.pdbx_description
1 polymer ?
#
loop_
_entity_poly.entity_id
_entity_poly.type
_entity_poly.pdbx_seq_one_letter_code
_entity_poly.pdbx_strand_id
1 'polypeptide(L)'
;SDLLSYAAVGARSVEDQFHRMIASGVGIPVGMKNPTSGDISVMLNSIEAAQHTQDFLFRGWEVRTKGNPLAHAILRGYVDSFGNSMPNYHYENLQRLYEAYGKRDLSYPAVIVDANHANSGKKYLEQIRIAKDVIHSRKHSADIKQLVKGLMIESYIEDGNQKISEGTYGKSITDPCLGWEKSERLIYDMAELL
;
A
#
# COMPACT_ATOMS: atom_id res chain seq x y z
N SER A 1 13.48 -0.13 17.31
CA SER A 1 12.33 0.05 16.38
C SER A 1 11.03 0.42 17.09
N ASP A 2 11.10 0.82 18.34
CA ASP A 2 9.97 1.31 19.15
C ASP A 2 9.35 2.65 18.65
N LEU A 3 10.02 3.31 17.72
CA LEU A 3 9.49 4.51 17.06
C LEU A 3 8.73 4.22 15.75
N LEU A 4 8.77 2.97 15.25
CA LEU A 4 8.06 2.59 14.05
C LEU A 4 6.64 2.16 14.40
N SER A 5 5.64 2.83 13.81
CA SER A 5 4.22 2.49 13.94
C SER A 5 3.66 1.74 12.73
N TYR A 6 4.34 1.78 11.60
CA TYR A 6 3.94 1.17 10.34
C TYR A 6 5.14 0.84 9.46
N ALA A 7 5.06 -0.25 8.70
CA ALA A 7 6.02 -0.59 7.67
C ALA A 7 5.32 -1.08 6.40
N ALA A 8 6.00 -1.03 5.27
CA ALA A 8 5.49 -1.56 4.01
C ALA A 8 6.57 -2.33 3.25
N VAL A 9 6.19 -3.45 2.64
CA VAL A 9 7.00 -4.20 1.70
C VAL A 9 6.67 -3.74 0.29
N GLY A 10 7.68 -3.27 -0.43
CA GLY A 10 7.53 -2.71 -1.78
C GLY A 10 7.16 -3.75 -2.83
N ALA A 11 6.63 -3.27 -3.97
CA ALA A 11 6.17 -4.12 -5.07
C ALA A 11 7.28 -4.99 -5.71
N ARG A 12 8.55 -4.59 -5.59
CA ARG A 12 9.70 -5.36 -6.10
C ARG A 12 10.24 -6.37 -5.08
N SER A 13 9.79 -6.27 -3.81
CA SER A 13 10.29 -7.08 -2.69
C SER A 13 9.22 -8.00 -2.11
N VAL A 14 7.97 -7.90 -2.54
CA VAL A 14 6.84 -8.65 -1.98
C VAL A 14 6.95 -10.17 -2.21
N GLU A 15 7.70 -10.59 -3.23
CA GLU A 15 7.99 -11.99 -3.52
C GLU A 15 9.20 -12.54 -2.74
N ASP A 16 10.00 -11.65 -2.17
CA ASP A 16 11.22 -12.02 -1.44
C ASP A 16 10.88 -12.65 -0.09
N GLN A 17 11.41 -13.86 0.13
CA GLN A 17 11.14 -14.63 1.34
C GLN A 17 11.66 -13.94 2.61
N PHE A 18 12.80 -13.25 2.52
CA PHE A 18 13.38 -12.58 3.68
C PHE A 18 12.49 -11.44 4.19
N HIS A 19 11.90 -10.66 3.28
CA HIS A 19 10.94 -9.61 3.65
C HIS A 19 9.68 -10.18 4.31
N ARG A 20 9.18 -11.34 3.84
CA ARG A 20 8.04 -12.03 4.45
C ARG A 20 8.38 -12.54 5.86
N MET A 21 9.57 -13.11 6.05
CA MET A 21 10.06 -13.56 7.35
C MET A 21 10.19 -12.39 8.33
N ILE A 22 10.78 -11.28 7.93
CA ILE A 22 10.89 -10.08 8.78
C ILE A 22 9.50 -9.55 9.13
N ALA A 23 8.60 -9.45 8.15
CA ALA A 23 7.24 -8.99 8.38
C ALA A 23 6.49 -9.86 9.42
N SER A 24 6.76 -11.18 9.44
CA SER A 24 6.17 -12.10 10.43
C SER A 24 6.69 -11.90 11.86
N GLY A 25 7.86 -11.26 12.02
CA GLY A 25 8.52 -11.08 13.31
C GLY A 25 8.32 -9.71 13.96
N VAL A 26 7.77 -8.73 13.25
CA VAL A 26 7.56 -7.38 13.79
C VAL A 26 6.18 -7.23 14.42
N GLY A 27 6.10 -6.47 15.53
CA GLY A 27 4.87 -6.23 16.27
C GLY A 27 4.06 -5.01 15.82
N ILE A 28 4.22 -4.58 14.56
CA ILE A 28 3.56 -3.41 13.98
C ILE A 28 2.81 -3.82 12.70
N PRO A 29 1.81 -3.06 12.25
CA PRO A 29 1.17 -3.29 10.96
C PRO A 29 2.17 -3.24 9.81
N VAL A 30 2.12 -4.23 8.91
CA VAL A 30 2.97 -4.31 7.71
C VAL A 30 2.10 -4.44 6.47
N GLY A 31 2.18 -3.45 5.59
CA GLY A 31 1.48 -3.48 4.31
C GLY A 31 2.31 -4.21 3.24
N MET A 32 1.69 -5.17 2.57
CA MET A 32 2.26 -5.88 1.41
C MET A 32 1.74 -5.25 0.13
N LYS A 33 2.61 -4.56 -0.64
CA LYS A 33 2.19 -4.00 -1.94
C LYS A 33 2.01 -5.13 -2.96
N ASN A 34 0.98 -5.05 -3.80
CA ASN A 34 0.91 -5.95 -4.95
C ASN A 34 2.16 -5.76 -5.84
N PRO A 35 2.68 -6.85 -6.47
CA PRO A 35 3.82 -6.75 -7.36
C PRO A 35 3.52 -5.84 -8.57
N THR A 36 4.57 -5.42 -9.27
CA THR A 36 4.43 -4.57 -10.47
C THR A 36 3.64 -5.23 -11.59
N SER A 37 3.59 -6.56 -11.63
CA SER A 37 2.75 -7.34 -12.55
C SER A 37 1.24 -7.26 -12.26
N GLY A 38 0.85 -6.84 -11.05
CA GLY A 38 -0.54 -6.77 -10.62
C GLY A 38 -1.12 -8.08 -10.07
N ASP A 39 -0.30 -9.11 -9.89
CA ASP A 39 -0.78 -10.41 -9.37
C ASP A 39 -1.17 -10.31 -7.89
N ILE A 40 -2.49 -10.30 -7.66
CA ILE A 40 -3.09 -10.23 -6.32
C ILE A 40 -2.82 -11.52 -5.53
N SER A 41 -2.67 -12.67 -6.19
CA SER A 41 -2.40 -13.94 -5.50
C SER A 41 -1.04 -13.93 -4.82
N VAL A 42 -0.02 -13.35 -5.47
CA VAL A 42 1.32 -13.15 -4.90
C VAL A 42 1.27 -12.27 -3.65
N MET A 43 0.53 -11.17 -3.71
CA MET A 43 0.34 -10.28 -2.56
C MET A 43 -0.34 -11.02 -1.39
N LEU A 44 -1.43 -11.74 -1.66
CA LEU A 44 -2.15 -12.49 -0.63
C LEU A 44 -1.30 -13.62 -0.04
N ASN A 45 -0.51 -14.33 -0.85
CA ASN A 45 0.46 -15.34 -0.38
C ASN A 45 1.51 -14.70 0.55
N SER A 46 1.93 -13.47 0.25
CA SER A 46 2.89 -12.74 1.07
C SER A 46 2.31 -12.33 2.42
N ILE A 47 1.03 -11.93 2.45
CA ILE A 47 0.31 -11.64 3.69
C ILE A 47 0.18 -12.92 4.51
N GLU A 48 -0.24 -14.03 3.90
CA GLU A 48 -0.37 -15.32 4.55
C GLU A 48 0.95 -15.77 5.17
N ALA A 49 2.05 -15.72 4.40
CA ALA A 49 3.38 -16.06 4.90
C ALA A 49 3.81 -15.17 6.08
N ALA A 50 3.48 -13.87 6.05
CA ALA A 50 3.79 -12.95 7.14
C ALA A 50 2.90 -13.17 8.38
N GLN A 51 1.68 -13.67 8.21
CA GLN A 51 0.78 -13.98 9.33
C GLN A 51 1.13 -15.30 10.03
N HIS A 52 1.93 -16.17 9.39
CA HIS A 52 2.35 -17.44 9.97
C HIS A 52 3.70 -17.35 10.69
N THR A 53 3.93 -18.28 11.61
CA THR A 53 5.21 -18.52 12.26
C THR A 53 6.26 -18.91 11.22
N GLN A 54 7.45 -18.30 11.31
CA GLN A 54 8.59 -18.59 10.45
C GLN A 54 9.81 -18.95 11.30
N ASP A 55 10.56 -19.99 10.88
CA ASP A 55 11.82 -20.40 11.47
C ASP A 55 12.96 -20.10 10.50
N PHE A 56 13.96 -19.34 10.92
CA PHE A 56 15.10 -18.98 10.06
C PHE A 56 16.33 -18.58 10.87
N LEU A 57 17.50 -18.61 10.20
CA LEU A 57 18.74 -18.13 10.76
C LEU A 57 18.94 -16.64 10.47
N PHE A 58 19.15 -15.84 11.51
CA PHE A 58 19.44 -14.43 11.40
C PHE A 58 20.68 -14.07 12.23
N ARG A 59 21.74 -13.62 11.57
CA ARG A 59 23.02 -13.25 12.21
C ARG A 59 23.56 -14.30 13.18
N GLY A 60 23.44 -15.58 12.83
CA GLY A 60 23.91 -16.70 13.67
C GLY A 60 22.93 -17.14 14.76
N TRP A 61 21.76 -16.53 14.85
CA TRP A 61 20.69 -16.94 15.76
C TRP A 61 19.61 -17.71 15.02
N GLU A 62 19.12 -18.78 15.61
CA GLU A 62 17.89 -19.41 15.21
C GLU A 62 16.72 -18.57 15.72
N VAL A 63 15.93 -18.03 14.81
CA VAL A 63 14.80 -17.15 15.11
C VAL A 63 13.51 -17.85 14.76
N ARG A 64 12.58 -17.89 15.71
CA ARG A 64 11.20 -18.27 15.48
C ARG A 64 10.30 -17.06 15.68
N THR A 65 9.61 -16.64 14.63
CA THR A 65 8.62 -15.55 14.70
C THR A 65 7.28 -16.07 15.22
N LYS A 66 6.40 -15.15 15.62
CA LYS A 66 5.04 -15.51 16.07
C LYS A 66 3.98 -15.41 14.99
N GLY A 67 4.36 -14.89 13.82
CA GLY A 67 3.41 -14.41 12.82
C GLY A 67 2.89 -13.00 13.16
N ASN A 68 2.55 -12.25 12.14
CA ASN A 68 2.04 -10.88 12.27
C ASN A 68 0.60 -10.80 11.74
N PRO A 69 -0.42 -10.90 12.61
CA PRO A 69 -1.82 -10.87 12.18
C PRO A 69 -2.24 -9.53 11.57
N LEU A 70 -1.43 -8.47 11.72
CA LEU A 70 -1.66 -7.15 11.17
C LEU A 70 -1.04 -6.94 9.78
N ALA A 71 -0.43 -7.99 9.19
CA ALA A 71 0.00 -7.95 7.79
C ALA A 71 -1.22 -7.83 6.87
N HIS A 72 -1.19 -6.87 5.95
CA HIS A 72 -2.35 -6.51 5.12
C HIS A 72 -1.94 -6.06 3.71
N ALA A 73 -2.92 -5.86 2.83
CA ALA A 73 -2.71 -5.50 1.44
C ALA A 73 -2.47 -3.99 1.24
N ILE A 74 -1.63 -3.66 0.26
CA ILE A 74 -1.56 -2.31 -0.33
C ILE A 74 -1.76 -2.44 -1.84
N LEU A 75 -2.77 -1.79 -2.39
CA LEU A 75 -3.01 -1.70 -3.83
C LEU A 75 -2.33 -0.44 -4.38
N ARG A 76 -1.36 -0.65 -5.31
CA ARG A 76 -0.57 0.44 -5.90
C ARG A 76 -0.73 0.58 -7.41
N GLY A 77 -1.72 -0.12 -8.02
CA GLY A 77 -1.79 -0.32 -9.46
C GLY A 77 -0.71 -1.29 -9.96
N TYR A 78 -0.65 -1.49 -11.25
CA TYR A 78 0.31 -2.38 -11.91
C TYR A 78 0.71 -1.84 -13.28
N VAL A 79 1.66 -2.50 -13.93
CA VAL A 79 2.08 -2.20 -15.30
C VAL A 79 1.75 -3.41 -16.15
N ASP A 80 1.02 -3.20 -17.24
CA ASP A 80 0.68 -4.27 -18.16
C ASP A 80 1.87 -4.69 -19.04
N SER A 81 1.68 -5.72 -19.87
CA SER A 81 2.73 -6.24 -20.77
C SER A 81 3.16 -5.23 -21.84
N PHE A 82 2.42 -4.15 -22.04
CA PHE A 82 2.73 -3.07 -22.98
C PHE A 82 3.38 -1.86 -22.30
N GLY A 83 3.60 -1.92 -20.98
CA GLY A 83 4.20 -0.83 -20.21
C GLY A 83 3.22 0.25 -19.75
N ASN A 84 1.91 0.04 -19.90
CA ASN A 84 0.91 1.00 -19.45
C ASN A 84 0.63 0.85 -17.96
N SER A 85 0.46 1.99 -17.27
CA SER A 85 0.01 2.00 -15.89
C SER A 85 -1.48 1.68 -15.82
N MET A 86 -1.82 0.64 -15.06
CA MET A 86 -3.18 0.14 -14.87
C MET A 86 -3.59 0.33 -13.41
N PRO A 87 -4.68 1.06 -13.14
CA PRO A 87 -5.18 1.23 -11.78
C PRO A 87 -5.83 -0.06 -11.25
N ASN A 88 -5.81 -0.23 -9.92
CA ASN A 88 -6.49 -1.35 -9.24
C ASN A 88 -7.24 -0.91 -7.97
N TYR A 89 -7.70 0.34 -7.93
CA TYR A 89 -8.47 0.93 -6.82
C TYR A 89 -9.97 1.10 -7.12
N HIS A 90 -10.42 0.81 -8.34
CA HIS A 90 -11.83 0.96 -8.70
C HIS A 90 -12.73 -0.01 -7.91
N TYR A 91 -14.01 0.30 -7.86
CA TYR A 91 -15.00 -0.47 -7.11
C TYR A 91 -14.89 -1.98 -7.37
N GLU A 92 -14.82 -2.40 -8.63
CA GLU A 92 -14.74 -3.80 -9.02
C GLU A 92 -13.43 -4.47 -8.58
N ASN A 93 -12.32 -3.73 -8.55
CA ASN A 93 -11.05 -4.24 -8.06
C ASN A 93 -11.10 -4.48 -6.53
N LEU A 94 -11.71 -3.55 -5.79
CA LEU A 94 -11.87 -3.67 -4.34
C LEU A 94 -12.82 -4.81 -3.98
N GLN A 95 -13.92 -4.99 -4.71
CA GLN A 95 -14.83 -6.13 -4.53
C GLN A 95 -14.14 -7.47 -4.80
N ARG A 96 -13.39 -7.59 -5.89
CA ARG A 96 -12.61 -8.80 -6.18
C ARG A 96 -11.60 -9.11 -5.09
N LEU A 97 -10.95 -8.08 -4.55
CA LEU A 97 -10.02 -8.27 -3.44
C LEU A 97 -10.73 -8.73 -2.18
N TYR A 98 -11.89 -8.16 -1.84
CA TYR A 98 -12.71 -8.61 -0.72
C TYR A 98 -13.06 -10.09 -0.82
N GLU A 99 -13.56 -10.52 -1.99
CA GLU A 99 -13.87 -11.93 -2.27
C GLU A 99 -12.63 -12.83 -2.18
N ALA A 100 -11.48 -12.36 -2.67
CA ALA A 100 -10.22 -13.11 -2.62
C ALA A 100 -9.71 -13.29 -1.19
N TYR A 101 -9.88 -12.26 -0.33
CA TYR A 101 -9.60 -12.36 1.10
C TYR A 101 -10.52 -13.38 1.78
N GLY A 102 -11.83 -13.33 1.48
CA GLY A 102 -12.81 -14.24 2.08
C GLY A 102 -12.62 -15.73 1.74
N LYS A 103 -11.83 -16.03 0.71
CA LYS A 103 -11.46 -17.41 0.33
C LYS A 103 -10.23 -17.94 1.08
N ARG A 104 -9.61 -17.13 1.92
CA ARG A 104 -8.37 -17.45 2.65
C ARG A 104 -8.59 -17.31 4.15
N ASP A 105 -7.88 -18.11 4.93
CA ASP A 105 -7.85 -17.99 6.39
C ASP A 105 -6.82 -16.94 6.80
N LEU A 106 -7.18 -15.66 6.60
CA LEU A 106 -6.34 -14.51 6.92
C LEU A 106 -6.96 -13.69 8.05
N SER A 107 -6.13 -13.34 9.02
CA SER A 107 -6.53 -12.47 10.13
C SER A 107 -6.71 -11.02 9.66
N TYR A 108 -7.70 -10.34 10.20
CA TYR A 108 -7.93 -8.89 10.03
C TYR A 108 -7.83 -8.38 8.58
N PRO A 109 -8.67 -8.87 7.65
CA PRO A 109 -8.64 -8.41 6.26
C PRO A 109 -8.67 -6.89 6.16
N ALA A 110 -7.65 -6.33 5.53
CA ALA A 110 -7.51 -4.89 5.38
C ALA A 110 -6.76 -4.53 4.09
N VAL A 111 -7.09 -3.39 3.51
CA VAL A 111 -6.37 -2.81 2.39
C VAL A 111 -6.13 -1.31 2.61
N ILE A 112 -4.94 -0.89 2.26
CA ILE A 112 -4.57 0.51 2.05
C ILE A 112 -4.51 0.73 0.54
N VAL A 113 -5.12 1.78 0.03
CA VAL A 113 -5.00 2.16 -1.38
C VAL A 113 -3.92 3.22 -1.52
N ASP A 114 -2.85 2.87 -2.24
CA ASP A 114 -1.80 3.79 -2.64
C ASP A 114 -2.32 4.60 -3.85
N ALA A 115 -2.58 5.88 -3.63
CA ALA A 115 -3.20 6.76 -4.62
C ALA A 115 -2.20 7.27 -5.68
N ASN A 116 -0.91 6.98 -5.54
CA ASN A 116 0.12 7.33 -6.52
C ASN A 116 0.55 6.11 -7.36
N HIS A 117 1.82 6.01 -7.73
CA HIS A 117 2.41 4.94 -8.54
C HIS A 117 1.61 4.65 -9.82
N ALA A 118 1.29 3.38 -10.10
CA ALA A 118 0.54 3.03 -11.30
C ALA A 118 -0.97 3.35 -11.18
N ASN A 119 -1.51 3.53 -9.97
CA ASN A 119 -2.88 3.98 -9.78
C ASN A 119 -3.12 5.39 -10.34
N SER A 120 -2.14 6.28 -10.25
CA SER A 120 -2.20 7.63 -10.83
C SER A 120 -1.46 7.76 -12.17
N GLY A 121 -0.78 6.70 -12.63
CA GLY A 121 0.19 6.79 -13.72
C GLY A 121 1.33 7.78 -13.41
N LYS A 122 1.70 7.93 -12.13
CA LYS A 122 2.68 8.88 -11.59
C LYS A 122 2.30 10.37 -11.79
N LYS A 123 1.02 10.64 -12.03
CA LYS A 123 0.47 12.00 -12.08
C LYS A 123 0.02 12.40 -10.67
N TYR A 124 0.89 13.04 -9.92
CA TYR A 124 0.70 13.28 -8.49
C TYR A 124 -0.60 14.02 -8.13
N LEU A 125 -1.11 14.88 -9.00
CA LEU A 125 -2.38 15.59 -8.79
C LEU A 125 -3.60 14.65 -8.83
N GLU A 126 -3.50 13.51 -9.53
CA GLU A 126 -4.57 12.49 -9.58
C GLU A 126 -4.83 11.84 -8.21
N GLN A 127 -3.87 11.88 -7.30
CA GLN A 127 -4.05 11.35 -5.95
C GLN A 127 -5.29 11.92 -5.25
N ILE A 128 -5.59 13.21 -5.50
CA ILE A 128 -6.77 13.88 -4.91
C ILE A 128 -8.07 13.23 -5.40
N ARG A 129 -8.18 13.01 -6.71
CA ARG A 129 -9.35 12.37 -7.31
C ARG A 129 -9.47 10.92 -6.86
N ILE A 130 -8.37 10.17 -6.89
CA ILE A 130 -8.35 8.75 -6.50
C ILE A 130 -8.79 8.58 -5.05
N ALA A 131 -8.30 9.43 -4.14
CA ALA A 131 -8.72 9.40 -2.75
C ALA A 131 -10.26 9.57 -2.60
N LYS A 132 -10.84 10.52 -3.33
CA LYS A 132 -12.29 10.76 -3.33
C LYS A 132 -13.07 9.59 -3.94
N ASP A 133 -12.59 8.98 -5.02
CA ASP A 133 -13.20 7.79 -5.64
C ASP A 133 -13.23 6.58 -4.68
N VAL A 134 -12.14 6.36 -3.94
CA VAL A 134 -12.06 5.28 -2.95
C VAL A 134 -13.04 5.52 -1.79
N ILE A 135 -13.12 6.76 -1.29
CA ILE A 135 -14.11 7.12 -0.24
C ILE A 135 -15.54 6.94 -0.75
N HIS A 136 -15.80 7.35 -1.99
CA HIS A 136 -17.10 7.13 -2.63
C HIS A 136 -17.45 5.63 -2.67
N SER A 137 -16.54 4.78 -3.12
CA SER A 137 -16.73 3.32 -3.15
C SER A 137 -17.03 2.76 -1.75
N ARG A 138 -16.33 3.24 -0.70
CA ARG A 138 -16.60 2.85 0.70
C ARG A 138 -18.00 3.20 1.17
N LYS A 139 -18.55 4.33 0.70
CA LYS A 139 -19.93 4.76 1.08
C LYS A 139 -21.01 3.88 0.48
N HIS A 140 -20.72 3.29 -0.69
CA HIS A 140 -21.72 2.54 -1.48
C HIS A 140 -21.61 1.02 -1.34
N SER A 141 -20.63 0.51 -0.57
CA SER A 141 -20.47 -0.92 -0.30
C SER A 141 -20.02 -1.17 1.14
N ALA A 142 -20.79 -1.98 1.86
CA ALA A 142 -20.44 -2.42 3.21
C ALA A 142 -19.13 -3.26 3.20
N ASP A 143 -18.95 -4.12 2.21
CA ASP A 143 -17.78 -4.96 2.03
C ASP A 143 -16.52 -4.12 1.82
N ILE A 144 -16.58 -3.14 0.90
CA ILE A 144 -15.47 -2.21 0.67
C ILE A 144 -15.20 -1.37 1.92
N LYS A 145 -16.24 -0.91 2.62
CA LYS A 145 -16.09 -0.17 3.89
C LYS A 145 -15.39 -1.01 4.94
N GLN A 146 -15.70 -2.30 4.99
CA GLN A 146 -15.05 -3.23 5.92
C GLN A 146 -13.59 -3.48 5.52
N LEU A 147 -13.29 -3.61 4.23
CA LEU A 147 -11.96 -3.95 3.74
C LEU A 147 -11.00 -2.75 3.71
N VAL A 148 -11.42 -1.62 3.12
CA VAL A 148 -10.55 -0.44 2.94
C VAL A 148 -10.41 0.32 4.24
N LYS A 149 -9.20 0.33 4.80
CA LYS A 149 -8.89 0.97 6.09
C LYS A 149 -8.21 2.32 5.95
N GLY A 150 -7.62 2.62 4.79
CA GLY A 150 -6.93 3.88 4.61
C GLY A 150 -6.40 4.10 3.19
N LEU A 151 -5.74 5.22 3.04
CA LEU A 151 -5.10 5.67 1.82
C LEU A 151 -3.60 5.91 2.09
N MET A 152 -2.79 5.72 1.07
CA MET A 152 -1.38 6.09 1.08
C MET A 152 -1.19 7.19 0.05
N ILE A 153 -0.74 8.37 0.50
CA ILE A 153 -0.54 9.56 -0.32
C ILE A 153 0.94 9.89 -0.34
N GLU A 154 1.51 10.07 -1.51
CA GLU A 154 2.86 10.60 -1.65
C GLU A 154 2.82 12.13 -1.60
N SER A 155 3.31 12.67 -0.50
CA SER A 155 3.31 14.09 -0.19
C SER A 155 4.69 14.55 0.26
N TYR A 156 5.02 15.80 -0.08
CA TYR A 156 6.21 16.46 0.42
C TYR A 156 5.92 17.95 0.67
N ILE A 157 6.94 18.81 0.86
CA ILE A 157 6.70 20.23 1.12
C ILE A 157 6.23 20.92 -0.18
N GLU A 158 6.98 20.71 -1.29
CA GLU A 158 6.71 21.29 -2.59
C GLU A 158 6.10 20.30 -3.57
N ASP A 159 5.31 20.80 -4.50
CA ASP A 159 4.68 19.99 -5.56
C ASP A 159 5.69 19.40 -6.55
N GLY A 160 5.38 18.20 -7.02
CA GLY A 160 6.08 17.53 -8.11
C GLY A 160 7.41 16.92 -7.71
N ASN A 161 8.35 16.92 -8.62
CA ASN A 161 9.71 16.45 -8.42
C ASN A 161 10.74 17.30 -9.15
N GLN A 162 12.01 17.04 -8.89
CA GLN A 162 13.15 17.76 -9.46
C GLN A 162 14.32 16.81 -9.72
N LYS A 163 15.29 17.26 -10.51
CA LYS A 163 16.60 16.61 -10.60
C LYS A 163 17.42 16.98 -9.35
N ILE A 164 18.31 16.08 -8.93
CA ILE A 164 19.21 16.30 -7.79
C ILE A 164 19.99 17.62 -7.94
N SER A 165 20.37 17.98 -9.19
CA SER A 165 21.13 19.20 -9.50
C SER A 165 20.34 20.52 -9.30
N GLU A 166 19.02 20.47 -9.16
CA GLU A 166 18.20 21.68 -9.02
C GLU A 166 18.18 22.21 -7.59
N GLY A 167 18.32 21.32 -6.58
CA GLY A 167 18.55 21.68 -5.19
C GLY A 167 17.42 22.43 -4.48
N THR A 168 16.19 22.41 -4.98
CA THR A 168 15.05 23.06 -4.33
C THR A 168 14.71 22.33 -3.03
N TYR A 169 14.77 23.03 -1.91
CA TYR A 169 14.43 22.46 -0.61
C TYR A 169 12.96 22.01 -0.57
N GLY A 170 12.72 20.83 0.01
CA GLY A 170 11.37 20.31 0.20
C GLY A 170 10.70 19.76 -1.07
N LYS A 171 11.43 19.61 -2.18
CA LYS A 171 10.92 19.02 -3.43
C LYS A 171 11.50 17.63 -3.65
N SER A 172 10.65 16.68 -4.02
CA SER A 172 11.06 15.29 -4.24
C SER A 172 12.13 15.15 -5.32
N ILE A 173 13.09 14.26 -5.13
CA ILE A 173 14.10 13.88 -6.13
C ILE A 173 13.81 12.51 -6.78
N THR A 174 12.67 11.91 -6.45
CA THR A 174 12.19 10.63 -6.96
C THR A 174 10.83 10.80 -7.63
N ASP A 175 9.80 10.10 -7.19
CA ASP A 175 8.45 10.22 -7.74
C ASP A 175 7.83 11.59 -7.37
N PRO A 176 7.02 12.19 -8.27
CA PRO A 176 6.41 13.49 -7.99
C PRO A 176 5.35 13.37 -6.88
N CYS A 177 5.40 14.31 -5.94
CA CYS A 177 4.56 14.34 -4.74
C CYS A 177 3.54 15.48 -4.76
N LEU A 178 2.46 15.34 -4.00
CA LEU A 178 1.61 16.49 -3.62
C LEU A 178 2.39 17.40 -2.67
N GLY A 179 2.34 18.71 -2.90
CA GLY A 179 2.82 19.69 -1.95
C GLY A 179 1.97 19.73 -0.69
N TRP A 180 2.53 20.33 0.38
CA TRP A 180 1.87 20.37 1.69
C TRP A 180 0.47 20.97 1.66
N GLU A 181 0.29 22.13 1.05
CA GLU A 181 -1.00 22.83 0.98
C GLU A 181 -2.11 21.96 0.36
N LYS A 182 -1.78 21.23 -0.72
CA LYS A 182 -2.73 20.32 -1.38
C LYS A 182 -3.02 19.09 -0.55
N SER A 183 -2.00 18.59 0.15
CA SER A 183 -2.15 17.43 1.05
C SER A 183 -3.02 17.79 2.26
N GLU A 184 -2.81 18.94 2.88
CA GLU A 184 -3.63 19.45 3.97
C GLU A 184 -5.08 19.65 3.51
N ARG A 185 -5.30 20.31 2.37
CA ARG A 185 -6.63 20.46 1.80
C ARG A 185 -7.32 19.13 1.54
N LEU A 186 -6.57 18.15 1.00
CA LEU A 186 -7.10 16.81 0.77
C LEU A 186 -7.57 16.14 2.08
N ILE A 187 -6.84 16.32 3.18
CA ILE A 187 -7.21 15.77 4.48
C ILE A 187 -8.57 16.34 4.94
N TYR A 188 -8.76 17.65 4.83
CA TYR A 188 -10.04 18.29 5.16
C TYR A 188 -11.16 17.82 4.23
N ASP A 189 -10.93 17.80 2.92
CA ASP A 189 -11.90 17.29 1.94
C ASP A 189 -12.32 15.84 2.26
N MET A 190 -11.37 14.98 2.65
CA MET A 190 -11.67 13.59 3.04
C MET A 190 -12.48 13.52 4.33
N ALA A 191 -12.16 14.36 5.32
CA ALA A 191 -12.90 14.40 6.59
C ALA A 191 -14.37 14.82 6.40
N GLU A 192 -14.64 15.73 5.47
CA GLU A 192 -16.02 16.13 5.10
C GLU A 192 -16.76 15.02 4.34
N LEU A 193 -16.03 14.15 3.64
CA LEU A 193 -16.59 13.05 2.86
C LEU A 193 -16.81 11.76 3.66
N LEU A 194 -16.27 11.59 4.85
CA LEU A 194 -16.40 10.38 5.69
C LEU A 194 -17.65 10.41 6.56
#